data_c65fbeb35a732808168ccea2a1b4ca42
#
_entry.id   c65fbeb35a732808168ccea2a1b4ca42
#
_cell.length_a   1.000
_cell.length_b   1.000
_cell.length_c   1.000
_cell.angle_alpha   90.00
_cell.angle_beta   90.00
_cell.angle_gamma   90.00
#
_symmetry.space_group_name_H-M   'P 1'
#
loop_
_entity.id
_entity.type
_entity.pdbx_description
1 polymer ?
#
loop_
_entity_poly.entity_id
_entity_poly.type
_entity_poly.pdbx_seq_one_letter_code
_entity_poly.pdbx_strand_id
1 'polypeptide(L)'
;MKFKDMPYKRVDYDKTAEQFKTLTKRVKEAKSGEELWEIHQEYYKVYQNMMDSMTIAEIRHDGNTADPFYAAEKDYYDETAPMLSSLATDYQRALYESPYRSFMEEKIGKVAFATMDNAIKSMDESIIGLMQEENALTTQYNKLIASAKIPFDGQVCNLSLLRPYLTGNDRTVRRQA
;
A
#
# COMPACT_ATOMS: atom_id res chain seq x y z
N MET A 1 -14.32 -1.39 -17.54
CA MET A 1 -12.86 -1.30 -17.83
C MET A 1 -12.21 -2.55 -17.26
N LYS A 2 -11.31 -3.22 -17.98
CA LYS A 2 -10.56 -4.36 -17.45
C LYS A 2 -9.35 -3.82 -16.66
N PHE A 3 -8.87 -4.55 -15.65
CA PHE A 3 -7.73 -4.13 -14.83
C PHE A 3 -6.48 -3.79 -15.67
N LYS A 4 -6.19 -4.58 -16.72
CA LYS A 4 -5.06 -4.34 -17.63
C LYS A 4 -5.14 -2.99 -18.35
N ASP A 5 -6.35 -2.43 -18.52
CA ASP A 5 -6.60 -1.19 -19.25
C ASP A 5 -6.72 0.02 -18.31
N MET A 6 -6.56 -0.18 -16.99
CA MET A 6 -6.56 0.93 -16.01
C MET A 6 -5.35 1.84 -16.26
N PRO A 7 -5.54 3.16 -16.31
CA PRO A 7 -4.42 4.08 -16.43
C PRO A 7 -3.52 3.97 -15.20
N TYR A 8 -2.21 4.00 -15.42
CA TYR A 8 -1.23 4.05 -14.35
C TYR A 8 -0.42 5.34 -14.47
N LYS A 9 -0.18 5.97 -13.33
CA LYS A 9 0.73 7.10 -13.21
C LYS A 9 1.46 6.98 -11.87
N ARG A 10 2.80 7.00 -11.90
CA ARG A 10 3.61 7.02 -10.68
C ARG A 10 3.22 8.21 -9.80
N VAL A 11 3.09 7.97 -8.51
CA VAL A 11 2.94 9.02 -7.51
C VAL A 11 4.22 9.87 -7.46
N ASP A 12 4.06 11.17 -7.54
CA ASP A 12 5.14 12.12 -7.30
C ASP A 12 5.32 12.26 -5.79
N TYR A 13 6.44 11.75 -5.27
CA TYR A 13 6.72 11.75 -3.83
C TYR A 13 6.73 13.17 -3.25
N ASP A 14 7.51 14.09 -3.85
CA ASP A 14 7.69 15.43 -3.30
C ASP A 14 6.37 16.20 -3.26
N LYS A 15 5.62 16.12 -4.34
CA LYS A 15 4.30 16.75 -4.43
C LYS A 15 3.32 16.17 -3.40
N THR A 16 3.28 14.84 -3.25
CA THR A 16 2.35 14.18 -2.33
C THR A 16 2.74 14.44 -0.88
N ALA A 17 4.04 14.41 -0.57
CA ALA A 17 4.57 14.76 0.74
C ALA A 17 4.20 16.21 1.13
N GLU A 18 4.36 17.17 0.21
CA GLU A 18 3.97 18.56 0.46
C GLU A 18 2.47 18.73 0.66
N GLN A 19 1.65 17.98 -0.10
CA GLN A 19 0.19 17.97 0.10
C GLN A 19 -0.17 17.44 1.50
N PHE A 20 0.42 16.34 1.96
CA PHE A 20 0.17 15.82 3.30
C PHE A 20 0.59 16.81 4.40
N LYS A 21 1.77 17.40 4.29
CA LYS A 21 2.25 18.42 5.24
C LYS A 21 1.30 19.64 5.30
N THR A 22 0.89 20.13 4.14
CA THR A 22 -0.04 21.26 4.03
C THR A 22 -1.39 20.93 4.66
N LEU A 23 -1.96 19.75 4.35
CA LEU A 23 -3.23 19.31 4.92
C LEU A 23 -3.13 19.10 6.43
N THR A 24 -2.03 18.53 6.92
CA THR A 24 -1.77 18.37 8.36
C THR A 24 -1.73 19.72 9.08
N LYS A 25 -1.08 20.72 8.48
CA LYS A 25 -1.06 22.09 9.03
C LYS A 25 -2.47 22.66 9.08
N ARG A 26 -3.24 22.57 7.99
CA ARG A 26 -4.62 23.08 7.92
C ARG A 26 -5.54 22.40 8.95
N VAL A 27 -5.38 21.10 9.22
CA VAL A 27 -6.11 20.39 10.30
C VAL A 27 -5.86 21.06 11.65
N LYS A 28 -4.60 21.40 11.96
CA LYS A 28 -4.23 22.05 13.23
C LYS A 28 -4.76 23.48 13.36
N GLU A 29 -5.01 24.15 12.23
CA GLU A 29 -5.47 25.54 12.15
C GLU A 29 -7.00 25.65 11.96
N ALA A 30 -7.71 24.53 11.73
CA ALA A 30 -9.15 24.50 11.48
C ALA A 30 -9.94 25.11 12.64
N LYS A 31 -10.96 25.89 12.29
CA LYS A 31 -11.76 26.69 13.24
C LYS A 31 -13.16 26.12 13.45
N SER A 32 -13.55 25.11 12.67
CA SER A 32 -14.85 24.41 12.83
C SER A 32 -14.77 22.95 12.39
N GLY A 33 -15.77 22.15 12.78
CA GLY A 33 -15.90 20.77 12.34
C GLY A 33 -16.17 20.68 10.83
N GLU A 34 -16.92 21.63 10.27
CA GLU A 34 -17.22 21.70 8.84
C GLU A 34 -15.95 21.95 8.01
N GLU A 35 -15.12 22.93 8.43
CA GLU A 35 -13.82 23.19 7.78
C GLU A 35 -12.93 21.96 7.85
N LEU A 36 -12.88 21.28 9.01
CA LEU A 36 -12.12 20.06 9.19
C LEU A 36 -12.62 18.94 8.27
N TRP A 37 -13.92 18.84 8.05
CA TRP A 37 -14.51 17.89 7.11
C TRP A 37 -14.09 18.16 5.65
N GLU A 38 -14.09 19.41 5.23
CA GLU A 38 -13.62 19.81 3.88
C GLU A 38 -12.15 19.43 3.68
N ILE A 39 -11.29 19.71 4.67
CA ILE A 39 -9.86 19.34 4.65
C ILE A 39 -9.73 17.82 4.57
N HIS A 40 -10.55 17.06 5.31
CA HIS A 40 -10.52 15.61 5.29
C HIS A 40 -10.92 15.03 3.93
N GLN A 41 -11.88 15.63 3.25
CA GLN A 41 -12.26 15.22 1.90
C GLN A 41 -11.13 15.47 0.89
N GLU A 42 -10.38 16.56 1.03
CA GLU A 42 -9.19 16.82 0.20
C GLU A 42 -8.09 15.78 0.49
N TYR A 43 -7.81 15.50 1.76
CA TYR A 43 -6.86 14.47 2.18
C TYR A 43 -7.23 13.11 1.60
N TYR A 44 -8.50 12.71 1.70
CA TYR A 44 -8.97 11.41 1.21
C TYR A 44 -8.72 11.24 -0.29
N LYS A 45 -8.91 12.30 -1.10
CA LYS A 45 -8.62 12.27 -2.54
C LYS A 45 -7.13 12.06 -2.82
N VAL A 46 -6.25 12.75 -2.08
CA VAL A 46 -4.79 12.59 -2.23
C VAL A 46 -4.37 11.19 -1.83
N TYR A 47 -4.84 10.72 -0.67
CA TYR A 47 -4.54 9.40 -0.12
C TYR A 47 -5.04 8.29 -1.04
N GLN A 48 -6.27 8.38 -1.53
CA GLN A 48 -6.84 7.40 -2.44
C GLN A 48 -6.06 7.33 -3.76
N ASN A 49 -5.73 8.46 -4.37
CA ASN A 49 -4.93 8.49 -5.58
C ASN A 49 -3.54 7.85 -5.38
N MET A 50 -2.92 8.07 -4.23
CA MET A 50 -1.66 7.44 -3.86
C MET A 50 -1.84 5.92 -3.76
N MET A 51 -2.82 5.45 -3.00
CA MET A 51 -3.07 4.03 -2.78
C MET A 51 -3.46 3.29 -4.06
N ASP A 52 -4.30 3.89 -4.90
CA ASP A 52 -4.70 3.30 -6.19
C ASP A 52 -3.48 3.10 -7.10
N SER A 53 -2.60 4.10 -7.20
CA SER A 53 -1.40 4.01 -8.03
C SER A 53 -0.42 2.97 -7.51
N MET A 54 -0.17 2.93 -6.20
CA MET A 54 0.69 1.92 -5.57
C MET A 54 0.13 0.51 -5.80
N THR A 55 -1.16 0.31 -5.55
CA THR A 55 -1.83 -0.99 -5.73
C THR A 55 -1.79 -1.46 -7.18
N ILE A 56 -1.99 -0.57 -8.18
CA ILE A 56 -1.89 -0.92 -9.59
C ILE A 56 -0.46 -1.37 -9.94
N ALA A 57 0.56 -0.66 -9.46
CA ALA A 57 1.95 -1.02 -9.70
C ALA A 57 2.29 -2.37 -9.08
N GLU A 58 1.90 -2.60 -7.83
CA GLU A 58 2.13 -3.84 -7.10
C GLU A 58 1.49 -5.05 -7.79
N ILE A 59 0.18 -4.98 -8.10
CA ILE A 59 -0.52 -6.09 -8.77
C ILE A 59 0.09 -6.40 -10.13
N ARG A 60 0.52 -5.39 -10.89
CA ARG A 60 1.15 -5.60 -12.20
C ARG A 60 2.54 -6.18 -12.08
N HIS A 61 3.33 -5.73 -11.11
CA HIS A 61 4.62 -6.35 -10.80
C HIS A 61 4.44 -7.82 -10.39
N ASP A 62 3.52 -8.13 -9.48
CA ASP A 62 3.29 -9.50 -9.01
C ASP A 62 2.74 -10.42 -10.10
N GLY A 63 2.00 -9.86 -11.06
CA GLY A 63 1.54 -10.58 -12.26
C GLY A 63 2.67 -10.94 -13.23
N ASN A 64 3.76 -10.16 -13.25
CA ASN A 64 4.95 -10.41 -14.05
C ASN A 64 6.19 -9.73 -13.42
N THR A 65 6.85 -10.43 -12.51
CA THR A 65 8.04 -9.94 -11.81
C THR A 65 9.27 -9.72 -12.70
N ALA A 66 9.22 -10.19 -13.97
CA ALA A 66 10.25 -9.97 -14.97
C ALA A 66 10.03 -8.70 -15.82
N ASP A 67 8.90 -8.01 -15.66
CA ASP A 67 8.65 -6.74 -16.34
C ASP A 67 9.54 -5.64 -15.74
N PRO A 68 10.50 -5.09 -16.55
CA PRO A 68 11.46 -4.13 -16.01
C PRO A 68 10.83 -2.81 -15.58
N PHE A 69 9.71 -2.40 -16.20
CA PHE A 69 9.01 -1.18 -15.83
C PHE A 69 8.37 -1.33 -14.45
N TYR A 70 7.56 -2.38 -14.25
CA TYR A 70 6.89 -2.57 -12.95
C TYR A 70 7.84 -3.04 -11.84
N ALA A 71 8.99 -3.66 -12.18
CA ALA A 71 10.05 -3.89 -11.21
C ALA A 71 10.63 -2.56 -10.68
N ALA A 72 10.90 -1.60 -11.57
CA ALA A 72 11.37 -0.27 -11.16
C ALA A 72 10.31 0.54 -10.39
N GLU A 73 9.00 0.38 -10.73
CA GLU A 73 7.92 0.99 -9.97
C GLU A 73 7.82 0.39 -8.55
N LYS A 74 7.99 -0.93 -8.43
CA LYS A 74 7.98 -1.61 -7.12
C LYS A 74 9.15 -1.13 -6.25
N ASP A 75 10.37 -1.08 -6.79
CA ASP A 75 11.54 -0.58 -6.08
C ASP A 75 11.33 0.88 -5.59
N TYR A 76 10.73 1.72 -6.44
CA TYR A 76 10.37 3.10 -6.07
C TYR A 76 9.39 3.17 -4.89
N TYR A 77 8.35 2.33 -4.88
CA TYR A 77 7.38 2.34 -3.78
C TYR A 77 7.91 1.65 -2.53
N ASP A 78 8.78 0.65 -2.63
CA ASP A 78 9.43 0.03 -1.48
C ASP A 78 10.25 1.07 -0.68
N GLU A 79 10.84 2.04 -1.39
CA GLU A 79 11.57 3.15 -0.78
C GLU A 79 10.65 4.27 -0.27
N THR A 80 9.68 4.72 -1.09
CA THR A 80 8.92 5.95 -0.81
C THR A 80 7.66 5.74 0.02
N ALA A 81 7.02 4.55 -0.03
CA ALA A 81 5.79 4.30 0.68
C ALA A 81 5.90 4.43 2.21
N PRO A 82 6.97 3.95 2.88
CA PRO A 82 7.12 4.14 4.32
C PRO A 82 7.17 5.61 4.73
N MET A 83 7.84 6.45 3.93
CA MET A 83 7.92 7.90 4.19
C MET A 83 6.56 8.59 4.00
N LEU A 84 5.81 8.25 2.94
CA LEU A 84 4.46 8.78 2.73
C LEU A 84 3.48 8.28 3.80
N SER A 85 3.64 7.04 4.27
CA SER A 85 2.84 6.45 5.35
C SER A 85 3.06 7.19 6.67
N SER A 86 4.31 7.58 6.98
CA SER A 86 4.63 8.42 8.14
C SER A 86 3.90 9.77 8.08
N LEU A 87 3.95 10.46 6.95
CA LEU A 87 3.24 11.74 6.75
C LEU A 87 1.71 11.58 6.82
N ALA A 88 1.17 10.47 6.31
CA ALA A 88 -0.25 10.17 6.46
C ALA A 88 -0.63 9.92 7.92
N THR A 89 0.25 9.28 8.70
CA THR A 89 0.05 9.08 10.15
C THR A 89 0.11 10.40 10.92
N ASP A 90 0.97 11.34 10.52
CA ASP A 90 1.00 12.69 11.12
C ASP A 90 -0.31 13.45 10.87
N TYR A 91 -0.89 13.30 9.68
CA TYR A 91 -2.22 13.84 9.39
C TYR A 91 -3.27 13.19 10.30
N GLN A 92 -3.26 11.86 10.43
CA GLN A 92 -4.20 11.12 11.28
C GLN A 92 -4.06 11.53 12.74
N ARG A 93 -2.84 11.75 13.23
CA ARG A 93 -2.56 12.26 14.58
C ARG A 93 -3.18 13.64 14.79
N ALA A 94 -2.96 14.57 13.85
CA ALA A 94 -3.54 15.91 13.93
C ALA A 94 -5.08 15.88 13.93
N LEU A 95 -5.68 15.00 13.13
CA LEU A 95 -7.13 14.81 13.09
C LEU A 95 -7.65 14.21 14.41
N TYR A 96 -6.94 13.20 14.94
CA TYR A 96 -7.29 12.51 16.19
C TYR A 96 -7.24 13.44 17.41
N GLU A 97 -6.28 14.34 17.45
CA GLU A 97 -6.07 15.34 18.52
C GLU A 97 -6.89 16.61 18.36
N SER A 98 -7.62 16.74 17.24
CA SER A 98 -8.42 17.93 16.95
C SER A 98 -9.54 18.15 17.99
N PRO A 99 -9.81 19.41 18.39
CA PRO A 99 -10.96 19.74 19.23
C PRO A 99 -12.31 19.40 18.57
N TYR A 100 -12.34 19.23 17.27
CA TYR A 100 -13.52 18.82 16.49
C TYR A 100 -13.62 17.32 16.26
N ARG A 101 -12.84 16.52 16.98
CA ARG A 101 -12.84 15.05 16.85
C ARG A 101 -14.23 14.45 16.91
N SER A 102 -15.05 14.85 17.88
CA SER A 102 -16.41 14.29 18.04
C SER A 102 -17.27 14.51 16.79
N PHE A 103 -17.18 15.69 16.15
CA PHE A 103 -17.85 15.96 14.89
C PHE A 103 -17.35 15.02 13.77
N MET A 104 -16.05 14.79 13.71
CA MET A 104 -15.46 13.87 12.71
C MET A 104 -15.83 12.41 12.99
N GLU A 105 -15.94 11.98 14.25
CA GLU A 105 -16.41 10.63 14.59
C GLU A 105 -17.86 10.38 14.12
N GLU A 106 -18.72 11.40 14.13
CA GLU A 106 -20.07 11.31 13.54
C GLU A 106 -20.05 11.17 12.02
N LYS A 107 -19.08 11.79 11.33
CA LYS A 107 -18.95 11.77 9.86
C LYS A 107 -18.33 10.48 9.32
N ILE A 108 -17.23 10.00 9.92
CA ILE A 108 -16.45 8.86 9.39
C ILE A 108 -16.53 7.61 10.27
N GLY A 109 -17.17 7.70 11.43
CA GLY A 109 -17.40 6.59 12.33
C GLY A 109 -16.28 6.34 13.37
N LYS A 110 -16.68 5.82 14.52
CA LYS A 110 -15.79 5.52 15.64
C LYS A 110 -14.73 4.46 15.29
N VAL A 111 -15.06 3.52 14.40
CA VAL A 111 -14.11 2.47 13.96
C VAL A 111 -12.91 3.09 13.22
N ALA A 112 -13.14 4.13 12.40
CA ALA A 112 -12.06 4.83 11.73
C ALA A 112 -11.07 5.46 12.74
N PHE A 113 -11.59 6.06 13.81
CA PHE A 113 -10.76 6.64 14.89
C PHE A 113 -10.00 5.57 15.70
N ALA A 114 -10.60 4.40 15.95
CA ALA A 114 -9.90 3.29 16.58
C ALA A 114 -8.76 2.76 15.68
N THR A 115 -8.96 2.71 14.37
CA THR A 115 -7.92 2.35 13.39
C THR A 115 -6.79 3.39 13.37
N MET A 116 -7.14 4.69 13.39
CA MET A 116 -6.15 5.77 13.48
C MET A 116 -5.32 5.69 14.76
N ASP A 117 -5.93 5.41 15.91
CA ASP A 117 -5.23 5.24 17.17
C ASP A 117 -4.18 4.12 17.11
N ASN A 118 -4.52 2.99 16.50
CA ASN A 118 -3.58 1.90 16.28
C ASN A 118 -2.45 2.30 15.33
N ALA A 119 -2.76 2.97 14.22
CA ALA A 119 -1.75 3.44 13.27
C ALA A 119 -0.78 4.45 13.91
N ILE A 120 -1.30 5.39 14.72
CA ILE A 120 -0.50 6.38 15.46
C ILE A 120 0.45 5.71 16.45
N LYS A 121 -0.01 4.65 17.14
CA LYS A 121 0.80 3.92 18.13
C LYS A 121 1.85 3.01 17.49
N SER A 122 1.62 2.55 16.28
CA SER A 122 2.52 1.61 15.59
C SER A 122 3.52 2.28 14.64
N MET A 123 3.36 3.58 14.34
CA MET A 123 4.22 4.31 13.42
C MET A 123 5.12 5.30 14.17
N ASP A 124 6.44 5.15 13.96
CA ASP A 124 7.48 6.04 14.46
C ASP A 124 8.52 6.25 13.36
N GLU A 125 9.10 7.46 13.26
CA GLU A 125 10.11 7.75 12.24
C GLU A 125 11.34 6.84 12.33
N SER A 126 11.69 6.34 13.51
CA SER A 126 12.82 5.44 13.73
C SER A 126 12.70 4.10 13.01
N ILE A 127 11.48 3.67 12.69
CA ILE A 127 11.24 2.38 11.99
C ILE A 127 11.20 2.50 10.46
N ILE A 128 11.22 3.72 9.89
CA ILE A 128 11.11 3.92 8.43
C ILE A 128 12.20 3.12 7.67
N GLY A 129 13.46 3.22 8.14
CA GLY A 129 14.56 2.48 7.52
C GLY A 129 14.37 0.96 7.59
N LEU A 130 13.85 0.44 8.70
CA LEU A 130 13.53 -0.99 8.84
C LEU A 130 12.39 -1.41 7.91
N MET A 131 11.38 -0.57 7.73
CA MET A 131 10.27 -0.84 6.78
C MET A 131 10.76 -0.87 5.33
N GLN A 132 11.68 0.02 4.96
CA GLN A 132 12.31 0.01 3.63
C GLN A 132 13.12 -1.26 3.41
N GLU A 133 13.91 -1.69 4.39
CA GLU A 133 14.67 -2.94 4.34
C GLU A 133 13.74 -4.16 4.24
N GLU A 134 12.67 -4.22 5.06
CA GLU A 134 11.66 -5.28 5.00
C GLU A 134 10.99 -5.34 3.62
N ASN A 135 10.59 -4.21 3.05
CA ASN A 135 10.00 -4.14 1.72
C ASN A 135 10.97 -4.69 0.65
N ALA A 136 12.23 -4.25 0.68
CA ALA A 136 13.25 -4.71 -0.26
C ALA A 136 13.51 -6.23 -0.14
N LEU A 137 13.60 -6.77 1.07
CA LEU A 137 13.76 -8.21 1.33
C LEU A 137 12.54 -9.01 0.85
N THR A 138 11.34 -8.50 1.12
CA THR A 138 10.07 -9.12 0.66
C THR A 138 10.01 -9.16 -0.87
N THR A 139 10.40 -8.09 -1.54
CA THR A 139 10.47 -8.03 -3.00
C THR A 139 11.49 -9.03 -3.55
N GLN A 140 12.68 -9.15 -2.93
CA GLN A 140 13.69 -10.14 -3.31
C GLN A 140 13.17 -11.57 -3.12
N TYR A 141 12.51 -11.84 -2.01
CA TYR A 141 11.91 -13.15 -1.74
C TYR A 141 10.84 -13.50 -2.78
N ASN A 142 9.95 -12.58 -3.10
CA ASN A 142 8.90 -12.79 -4.11
C ASN A 142 9.50 -13.05 -5.51
N LYS A 143 10.54 -12.31 -5.91
CA LYS A 143 11.27 -12.55 -7.16
C LYS A 143 11.93 -13.95 -7.16
N LEU A 144 12.53 -14.38 -6.05
CA LEU A 144 13.12 -15.71 -5.92
C LEU A 144 12.08 -16.81 -6.10
N ILE A 145 10.95 -16.72 -5.41
CA ILE A 145 9.84 -17.68 -5.50
C ILE A 145 9.26 -17.73 -6.92
N ALA A 146 9.03 -16.56 -7.54
CA ALA A 146 8.50 -16.49 -8.90
C ALA A 146 9.47 -17.06 -9.96
N SER A 147 10.77 -16.98 -9.72
CA SER A 147 11.82 -17.48 -10.64
C SER A 147 12.02 -18.99 -10.60
N ALA A 148 11.39 -19.71 -9.68
CA ALA A 148 11.54 -21.16 -9.54
C ALA A 148 11.23 -21.89 -10.86
N LYS A 149 12.13 -22.80 -11.27
CA LYS A 149 12.02 -23.61 -12.49
C LYS A 149 11.94 -25.07 -12.09
N ILE A 150 10.74 -25.59 -11.99
CA ILE A 150 10.46 -26.94 -11.52
C ILE A 150 9.95 -27.76 -12.70
N PRO A 151 10.73 -28.74 -13.21
CA PRO A 151 10.24 -29.65 -14.25
C PRO A 151 9.13 -30.53 -13.67
N PHE A 152 7.93 -30.43 -14.22
CA PHE A 152 6.79 -31.24 -13.78
C PHE A 152 5.82 -31.46 -14.94
N ASP A 153 5.37 -32.71 -15.16
CA ASP A 153 4.40 -33.09 -16.18
C ASP A 153 4.75 -32.58 -17.59
N GLY A 154 6.03 -32.72 -17.98
CA GLY A 154 6.54 -32.33 -19.31
C GLY A 154 6.68 -30.81 -19.55
N GLN A 155 6.48 -29.99 -18.52
CA GLN A 155 6.63 -28.54 -18.59
C GLN A 155 7.49 -28.00 -17.44
N VAL A 156 7.95 -26.74 -17.59
CA VAL A 156 8.65 -26.04 -16.51
C VAL A 156 7.64 -25.18 -15.74
N CYS A 157 7.41 -25.52 -14.49
CA CYS A 157 6.51 -24.84 -13.58
C CYS A 157 7.28 -23.90 -12.63
N ASN A 158 6.63 -22.86 -12.15
CA ASN A 158 6.97 -22.23 -10.88
C ASN A 158 6.03 -22.77 -9.78
N LEU A 159 6.20 -22.30 -8.54
CA LEU A 159 5.38 -22.77 -7.42
C LEU A 159 3.88 -22.51 -7.61
N SER A 160 3.51 -21.39 -8.25
CA SER A 160 2.11 -21.06 -8.55
C SER A 160 1.50 -22.01 -9.56
N LEU A 161 2.25 -22.39 -10.60
CA LEU A 161 1.82 -23.36 -11.62
C LEU A 161 1.72 -24.79 -11.10
N LEU A 162 2.47 -25.15 -10.03
CA LEU A 162 2.33 -26.45 -9.37
C LEU A 162 1.07 -26.57 -8.50
N ARG A 163 0.55 -25.45 -7.98
CA ARG A 163 -0.57 -25.45 -7.04
C ARG A 163 -1.83 -26.19 -7.53
N PRO A 164 -2.27 -26.08 -8.81
CA PRO A 164 -3.39 -26.87 -9.32
C PRO A 164 -3.18 -28.38 -9.22
N TYR A 165 -1.94 -28.85 -9.40
CA TYR A 165 -1.60 -30.29 -9.27
C TYR A 165 -1.70 -30.77 -7.82
N LEU A 166 -1.32 -29.93 -6.84
CA LEU A 166 -1.45 -30.24 -5.40
C LEU A 166 -2.90 -30.35 -4.95
N THR A 167 -3.84 -29.70 -5.65
CA THR A 167 -5.28 -29.70 -5.33
C THR A 167 -6.11 -30.58 -6.26
N GLY A 168 -5.47 -31.24 -7.26
CA GLY A 168 -6.14 -32.13 -8.23
C GLY A 168 -6.73 -33.40 -7.57
N ASN A 169 -7.66 -34.09 -8.27
CA ASN A 169 -8.32 -35.27 -7.76
C ASN A 169 -7.41 -36.50 -7.76
N ASP A 170 -6.39 -36.60 -8.62
CA ASP A 170 -5.46 -37.70 -8.69
C ASP A 170 -4.43 -37.64 -7.55
N ARG A 171 -4.52 -38.63 -6.65
CA ARG A 171 -3.62 -38.74 -5.49
C ARG A 171 -2.15 -38.96 -5.90
N THR A 172 -1.93 -39.71 -6.99
CA THR A 172 -0.58 -40.02 -7.46
C THR A 172 0.11 -38.74 -7.97
N VAL A 173 -0.62 -37.96 -8.76
CA VAL A 173 -0.12 -36.65 -9.25
C VAL A 173 0.13 -35.69 -8.09
N ARG A 174 -0.80 -35.58 -7.11
CA ARG A 174 -0.60 -34.76 -5.92
C ARG A 174 0.63 -35.11 -5.10
N ARG A 175 0.98 -36.43 -5.06
CA ARG A 175 2.16 -36.91 -4.32
C ARG A 175 3.46 -36.59 -5.04
N GLN A 176 3.43 -36.46 -6.36
CA GLN A 176 4.60 -36.16 -7.20
C GLN A 176 4.88 -34.65 -7.30
N ALA A 177 3.82 -33.82 -7.23
CA ALA A 177 3.92 -32.36 -7.22
C ALA A 177 4.36 -31.81 -5.85
#